data_ce4c027a44ad8fb34e51c91a9f9e89b7
#
_entry.id   ce4c027a44ad8fb34e51c91a9f9e89b7
#
_cell.length_a   1.000
_cell.length_b   1.000
_cell.length_c   1.000
_cell.angle_alpha   90.00
_cell.angle_beta   90.00
_cell.angle_gamma   90.00
#
_symmetry.space_group_name_H-M   'P 1'
#
loop_
_entity.id
_entity.type
_entity.pdbx_description
1 polymer ?
#
loop_
_entity_poly.entity_id
_entity_poly.type
_entity_poly.pdbx_seq_one_letter_code
_entity_poly.pdbx_strand_id
1 'polypeptide(L)'
;MAWRVCLVAGLSSALLSGCASSGNESIADASVETVSEQLVKGKTTQAQVRQLYGDPMKSSFTDSGNESWEYEFSRMRSKPINFVPYVNALYSGAEGDKKSLVIFFDRSRVVQQYTISTSKVDVSRGLITR
;
A
#
# COMPACT_ATOMS: atom_id res chain seq x y z
N MET A 1 47.19 -39.29 6.32
CA MET A 1 46.44 -39.27 5.06
C MET A 1 45.46 -38.11 5.11
N ALA A 2 45.73 -37.10 4.37
CA ALA A 2 44.90 -35.90 4.37
C ALA A 2 43.73 -36.10 3.38
N TRP A 3 42.50 -36.07 3.85
CA TRP A 3 41.34 -35.99 3.02
C TRP A 3 40.90 -34.56 2.86
N ARG A 4 41.13 -34.03 1.69
CA ARG A 4 40.77 -32.69 1.30
C ARG A 4 39.31 -32.66 0.88
N VAL A 5 38.45 -32.17 1.74
CA VAL A 5 37.06 -31.85 1.39
C VAL A 5 37.05 -30.46 0.86
N CYS A 6 36.94 -30.28 -0.45
CA CYS A 6 36.62 -29.01 -1.08
C CYS A 6 35.15 -28.69 -0.83
N LEU A 7 34.87 -27.81 0.12
CA LEU A 7 33.58 -27.18 0.29
C LEU A 7 33.44 -26.08 -0.78
N VAL A 8 32.74 -26.42 -1.83
CA VAL A 8 32.26 -25.43 -2.80
C VAL A 8 31.07 -24.74 -2.17
N ALA A 9 31.32 -23.60 -1.55
CA ALA A 9 30.27 -22.71 -1.11
C ALA A 9 29.66 -22.01 -2.34
N GLY A 10 28.60 -22.60 -2.87
CA GLY A 10 27.78 -21.97 -3.88
C GLY A 10 27.07 -20.74 -3.31
N LEU A 11 27.60 -19.57 -3.62
CA LEU A 11 26.98 -18.30 -3.26
C LEU A 11 25.75 -18.08 -4.16
N SER A 12 24.62 -18.57 -3.69
CA SER A 12 23.32 -18.34 -4.34
C SER A 12 22.89 -16.90 -4.05
N SER A 13 23.29 -15.98 -4.92
CA SER A 13 22.81 -14.60 -4.89
C SER A 13 21.35 -14.58 -5.34
N ALA A 14 20.46 -14.67 -4.38
CA ALA A 14 19.05 -14.40 -4.62
C ALA A 14 18.90 -12.90 -4.93
N LEU A 15 18.64 -12.59 -6.19
CA LEU A 15 18.24 -11.26 -6.63
C LEU A 15 16.85 -10.98 -6.06
N LEU A 16 16.81 -10.31 -4.91
CA LEU A 16 15.57 -9.75 -4.37
C LEU A 16 15.20 -8.53 -5.22
N SER A 17 14.43 -8.75 -6.26
CA SER A 17 13.73 -7.67 -6.96
C SER A 17 12.64 -7.14 -6.03
N GLY A 18 12.95 -6.10 -5.27
CA GLY A 18 12.07 -5.51 -4.29
C GLY A 18 10.96 -4.69 -4.93
N CYS A 19 9.76 -5.25 -5.05
CA CYS A 19 8.56 -4.44 -5.07
C CYS A 19 8.26 -4.06 -3.61
N ALA A 20 8.34 -2.78 -3.27
CA ALA A 20 7.98 -2.32 -1.94
C ALA A 20 6.47 -2.01 -1.91
N SER A 21 5.73 -2.71 -1.07
CA SER A 21 4.36 -2.35 -0.69
C SER A 21 4.34 -1.94 0.77
N SER A 22 3.45 -1.02 1.10
CA SER A 22 3.24 -0.57 2.48
C SER A 22 1.78 -0.24 2.72
N GLY A 23 1.36 -0.33 3.97
CA GLY A 23 0.01 -0.05 4.39
C GLY A 23 -0.87 -1.31 4.45
N ASN A 24 -2.17 -1.11 4.27
CA ASN A 24 -3.15 -2.17 4.43
C ASN A 24 -3.34 -2.97 3.13
N GLU A 25 -2.79 -4.17 3.07
CA GLU A 25 -2.86 -5.07 1.91
C GLU A 25 -4.31 -5.47 1.54
N SER A 26 -5.24 -5.44 2.48
CA SER A 26 -6.62 -5.83 2.23
C SER A 26 -7.34 -4.92 1.23
N ILE A 27 -6.84 -3.70 1.03
CA ILE A 27 -7.36 -2.77 0.04
C ILE A 27 -6.50 -2.69 -1.23
N ALA A 28 -5.47 -3.53 -1.36
CA ALA A 28 -4.57 -3.52 -2.52
C ALA A 28 -5.32 -3.64 -3.85
N ASP A 29 -6.30 -4.55 -3.89
CA ASP A 29 -7.12 -4.82 -5.06
C ASP A 29 -8.54 -4.24 -4.96
N ALA A 30 -8.78 -3.39 -3.94
CA ALA A 30 -10.07 -2.75 -3.78
C ALA A 30 -10.40 -1.83 -4.96
N SER A 31 -11.61 -1.96 -5.48
CA SER A 31 -12.20 -1.08 -6.49
C SER A 31 -13.49 -0.47 -5.94
N VAL A 32 -14.05 0.50 -6.63
CA VAL A 32 -15.35 1.08 -6.27
C VAL A 32 -16.42 0.00 -6.21
N GLU A 33 -16.40 -0.95 -7.14
CA GLU A 33 -17.36 -2.05 -7.25
C GLU A 33 -17.24 -2.99 -6.05
N THR A 34 -16.03 -3.52 -5.78
CA THR A 34 -15.82 -4.47 -4.69
C THR A 34 -16.13 -3.86 -3.32
N VAL A 35 -15.75 -2.59 -3.13
CA VAL A 35 -16.07 -1.86 -1.89
C VAL A 35 -17.57 -1.65 -1.75
N SER A 36 -18.28 -1.33 -2.82
CA SER A 36 -19.74 -1.13 -2.78
C SER A 36 -20.53 -2.40 -2.45
N GLU A 37 -20.00 -3.56 -2.83
CA GLU A 37 -20.59 -4.86 -2.49
C GLU A 37 -20.37 -5.20 -1.00
N GLN A 38 -19.21 -4.84 -0.46
CA GLN A 38 -18.83 -5.16 0.91
C GLN A 38 -19.35 -4.16 1.95
N LEU A 39 -19.38 -2.87 1.57
CA LEU A 39 -19.79 -1.78 2.46
C LEU A 39 -21.20 -1.29 2.13
N VAL A 40 -22.19 -1.92 2.72
CA VAL A 40 -23.59 -1.52 2.57
C VAL A 40 -23.93 -0.43 3.57
N LYS A 41 -24.22 0.78 3.07
CA LYS A 41 -24.60 1.95 3.89
C LYS A 41 -25.83 1.63 4.75
N GLY A 42 -25.77 1.97 6.02
CA GLY A 42 -26.83 1.72 6.98
C GLY A 42 -26.95 0.27 7.48
N LYS A 43 -26.04 -0.63 7.04
CA LYS A 43 -26.06 -2.06 7.42
C LYS A 43 -24.71 -2.57 7.91
N THR A 44 -23.63 -2.32 7.18
CA THR A 44 -22.30 -2.83 7.54
C THR A 44 -21.81 -2.16 8.81
N THR A 45 -21.44 -2.95 9.81
CA THR A 45 -20.97 -2.46 11.11
C THR A 45 -19.46 -2.28 11.13
N GLN A 46 -18.95 -1.49 12.09
CA GLN A 46 -17.50 -1.36 12.33
C GLN A 46 -16.81 -2.71 12.54
N ALA A 47 -17.45 -3.64 13.26
CA ALA A 47 -16.91 -4.97 13.50
C ALA A 47 -16.75 -5.74 12.18
N GLN A 48 -17.70 -5.65 11.26
CA GLN A 48 -17.63 -6.26 9.95
C GLN A 48 -16.55 -5.60 9.08
N VAL A 49 -16.43 -4.27 9.11
CA VAL A 49 -15.36 -3.54 8.42
C VAL A 49 -13.99 -4.00 8.91
N ARG A 50 -13.81 -4.15 10.22
CA ARG A 50 -12.56 -4.65 10.80
C ARG A 50 -12.25 -6.09 10.40
N GLN A 51 -13.26 -6.94 10.22
CA GLN A 51 -13.08 -8.30 9.71
C GLN A 51 -12.65 -8.30 8.23
N LEU A 52 -13.18 -7.38 7.42
CA LEU A 52 -12.86 -7.28 5.99
C LEU A 52 -11.49 -6.67 5.73
N TYR A 53 -11.18 -5.59 6.42
CA TYR A 53 -10.01 -4.75 6.11
C TYR A 53 -8.96 -4.71 7.22
N GLY A 54 -9.24 -5.31 8.38
CA GLY A 54 -8.37 -5.24 9.55
C GLY A 54 -8.48 -3.91 10.29
N ASP A 55 -7.46 -3.58 11.08
CA ASP A 55 -7.41 -2.31 11.79
C ASP A 55 -7.11 -1.14 10.86
N PRO A 56 -7.77 0.01 11.03
CA PRO A 56 -7.50 1.18 10.22
C PRO A 56 -6.12 1.76 10.54
N MET A 57 -5.49 2.38 9.54
CA MET A 57 -4.25 3.12 9.74
C MET A 57 -4.47 4.36 10.61
N LYS A 58 -5.64 4.98 10.46
CA LYS A 58 -6.03 6.16 11.24
C LYS A 58 -7.52 6.10 11.59
N SER A 59 -7.83 6.45 12.82
CA SER A 59 -9.19 6.68 13.30
C SER A 59 -9.31 8.13 13.79
N SER A 60 -10.40 8.78 13.42
CA SER A 60 -10.67 10.17 13.79
C SER A 60 -12.16 10.32 14.11
N PHE A 61 -12.48 11.33 14.93
CA PHE A 61 -13.85 11.69 15.25
C PHE A 61 -14.18 13.04 14.65
N THR A 62 -15.39 13.17 14.13
CA THR A 62 -15.92 14.45 13.67
C THR A 62 -16.51 15.24 14.85
N ASP A 63 -16.71 16.54 14.66
CA ASP A 63 -17.35 17.41 15.68
C ASP A 63 -18.75 16.93 16.07
N SER A 64 -19.43 16.23 15.18
CA SER A 64 -20.75 15.61 15.44
C SER A 64 -20.67 14.27 16.19
N GLY A 65 -19.47 13.79 16.53
CA GLY A 65 -19.25 12.54 17.25
C GLY A 65 -19.33 11.29 16.38
N ASN A 66 -19.31 11.43 15.07
CA ASN A 66 -19.17 10.31 14.14
C ASN A 66 -17.71 9.91 14.03
N GLU A 67 -17.44 8.63 13.85
CA GLU A 67 -16.09 8.09 13.69
C GLU A 67 -15.76 7.90 12.21
N SER A 68 -14.53 8.19 11.83
CA SER A 68 -14.01 7.89 10.49
C SER A 68 -12.76 7.03 10.59
N TRP A 69 -12.69 6.02 9.73
CA TRP A 69 -11.54 5.14 9.58
C TRP A 69 -10.89 5.33 8.23
N GLU A 70 -9.57 5.41 8.24
CA GLU A 70 -8.77 5.56 7.02
C GLU A 70 -7.85 4.36 6.85
N TYR A 71 -7.92 3.77 5.67
CA TYR A 71 -7.06 2.69 5.19
C TYR A 71 -6.24 3.20 4.02
N GLU A 72 -4.95 2.96 4.04
CA GLU A 72 -4.06 3.31 2.94
C GLU A 72 -3.25 2.09 2.50
N PHE A 73 -3.05 1.98 1.21
CA PHE A 73 -2.16 1.01 0.60
C PHE A 73 -1.33 1.69 -0.48
N SER A 74 -0.04 1.45 -0.48
CA SER A 74 0.87 1.98 -1.49
C SER A 74 1.75 0.87 -2.05
N ARG A 75 1.82 0.80 -3.36
CA ARG A 75 2.72 -0.10 -4.09
C ARG A 75 3.65 0.72 -4.94
N MET A 76 4.95 0.61 -4.66
CA MET A 76 6.00 1.37 -5.34
C MET A 76 6.88 0.42 -6.14
N ARG A 77 7.31 0.86 -7.33
CA ARG A 77 8.23 0.15 -8.20
C ARG A 77 9.37 1.08 -8.60
N SER A 78 10.57 0.56 -8.64
CA SER A 78 11.72 1.31 -9.19
C SER A 78 11.52 1.52 -10.68
N LYS A 79 11.84 2.73 -11.16
CA LYS A 79 11.80 3.02 -12.60
C LYS A 79 12.91 2.26 -13.33
N PRO A 80 12.68 1.81 -14.57
CA PRO A 80 13.67 1.08 -15.36
C PRO A 80 15.00 1.83 -15.52
N ILE A 81 14.99 3.16 -15.53
CA ILE A 81 16.19 3.99 -15.63
C ILE A 81 17.16 3.79 -14.47
N ASN A 82 16.68 3.30 -13.31
CA ASN A 82 17.54 2.99 -12.16
C ASN A 82 18.54 1.86 -12.45
N PHE A 83 18.29 1.06 -13.47
CA PHE A 83 19.13 -0.08 -13.87
C PHE A 83 20.13 0.27 -14.96
N VAL A 84 20.15 1.50 -15.47
CA VAL A 84 21.09 1.96 -16.48
C VAL A 84 22.34 2.50 -15.80
N PRO A 85 23.54 1.90 -16.02
CA PRO A 85 24.78 2.37 -15.44
C PRO A 85 25.04 3.85 -15.79
N TYR A 86 25.61 4.59 -14.87
CA TYR A 86 25.92 6.02 -14.95
C TYR A 86 24.70 6.95 -14.97
N VAL A 87 23.57 6.55 -15.59
CA VAL A 87 22.35 7.35 -15.60
C VAL A 87 21.66 7.34 -14.22
N ASN A 88 21.68 6.21 -13.54
CA ASN A 88 21.10 6.08 -12.21
C ASN A 88 21.83 6.93 -11.15
N ALA A 89 23.08 7.27 -11.36
CA ALA A 89 23.82 8.18 -10.49
C ALA A 89 23.34 9.64 -10.61
N LEU A 90 22.82 10.01 -11.79
CA LEU A 90 22.34 11.35 -12.10
C LEU A 90 20.82 11.50 -11.94
N TYR A 91 20.11 10.41 -12.17
CA TYR A 91 18.65 10.37 -12.11
C TYR A 91 18.16 9.03 -11.59
N SER A 92 17.35 9.05 -10.58
CA SER A 92 16.69 7.87 -10.05
C SER A 92 15.23 8.18 -9.71
N GLY A 93 14.40 7.15 -9.73
CA GLY A 93 13.00 7.37 -9.41
C GLY A 93 12.27 6.08 -9.08
N ALA A 94 11.10 6.28 -8.50
CA ALA A 94 10.12 5.25 -8.25
C ALA A 94 8.75 5.76 -8.68
N GLU A 95 7.93 4.85 -9.14
CA GLU A 95 6.54 5.12 -9.48
C GLU A 95 5.63 4.09 -8.84
N GLY A 96 4.40 4.42 -8.63
CA GLY A 96 3.47 3.49 -8.03
C GLY A 96 2.06 3.99 -7.94
N ASP A 97 1.25 3.20 -7.27
CA ASP A 97 -0.15 3.49 -7.01
C ASP A 97 -0.37 3.58 -5.49
N LYS A 98 -1.13 4.57 -5.09
CA LYS A 98 -1.63 4.73 -3.74
C LYS A 98 -3.14 4.61 -3.76
N LYS A 99 -3.68 3.73 -2.92
CA LYS A 99 -5.11 3.62 -2.67
C LYS A 99 -5.43 4.13 -1.27
N SER A 100 -6.54 4.83 -1.15
CA SER A 100 -7.07 5.30 0.12
C SER A 100 -8.56 5.01 0.19
N LEU A 101 -8.98 4.38 1.27
CA LEU A 101 -10.37 4.12 1.59
C LEU A 101 -10.69 4.80 2.91
N VAL A 102 -11.62 5.74 2.89
CA VAL A 102 -12.12 6.43 4.08
C VAL A 102 -13.56 6.02 4.31
N ILE A 103 -13.86 5.54 5.50
CA ILE A 103 -15.18 5.06 5.91
C ILE A 103 -15.69 5.91 7.08
N PHE A 104 -16.88 6.46 6.96
CA PHE A 104 -17.56 7.21 8.01
C PHE A 104 -18.64 6.35 8.64
N PHE A 105 -18.64 6.31 9.96
CA PHE A 105 -19.63 5.59 10.76
C PHE A 105 -20.53 6.57 11.48
N ASP A 106 -21.78 6.18 11.64
CA ASP A 106 -22.71 6.89 12.49
C ASP A 106 -22.47 6.57 13.99
N ARG A 107 -23.26 7.19 14.86
CA ARG A 107 -23.20 6.96 16.31
C ARG A 107 -23.51 5.53 16.72
N SER A 108 -24.22 4.78 15.87
CA SER A 108 -24.55 3.35 16.07
C SER A 108 -23.43 2.43 15.58
N ARG A 109 -22.28 2.99 15.12
CA ARG A 109 -21.13 2.26 14.57
C ARG A 109 -21.47 1.47 13.31
N VAL A 110 -22.31 2.05 12.47
CA VAL A 110 -22.71 1.50 11.17
C VAL A 110 -22.18 2.43 10.07
N VAL A 111 -21.77 1.85 8.94
CA VAL A 111 -21.27 2.60 7.79
C VAL A 111 -22.34 3.57 7.29
N GLN A 112 -22.03 4.86 7.38
CA GLN A 112 -22.86 5.94 6.86
C GLN A 112 -22.46 6.31 5.44
N GLN A 113 -21.17 6.42 5.20
CA GLN A 113 -20.59 6.79 3.91
C GLN A 113 -19.17 6.28 3.80
N TYR A 114 -18.69 6.13 2.58
CA TYR A 114 -17.29 5.82 2.31
C TYR A 114 -16.82 6.48 1.01
N THR A 115 -15.52 6.65 0.89
CA THR A 115 -14.86 7.15 -0.31
C THR A 115 -13.63 6.31 -0.58
N ILE A 116 -13.48 5.82 -1.81
CA ILE A 116 -12.26 5.17 -2.27
C ILE A 116 -11.61 6.06 -3.34
N SER A 117 -10.31 6.23 -3.24
CA SER A 117 -9.52 6.95 -4.23
C SER A 117 -8.27 6.16 -4.59
N THR A 118 -7.87 6.28 -5.85
CA THR A 118 -6.61 5.75 -6.35
C THR A 118 -5.84 6.89 -6.99
N SER A 119 -4.62 7.09 -6.57
CA SER A 119 -3.71 8.10 -7.11
C SER A 119 -2.40 7.47 -7.54
N LYS A 120 -1.82 8.01 -8.61
CA LYS A 120 -0.46 7.65 -9.02
C LYS A 120 0.54 8.48 -8.26
N VAL A 121 1.59 7.83 -7.81
CA VAL A 121 2.71 8.47 -7.11
C VAL A 121 3.95 8.34 -7.99
N ASP A 122 4.57 9.46 -8.28
CA ASP A 122 5.84 9.52 -8.98
C ASP A 122 6.85 10.25 -8.10
N VAL A 123 7.90 9.56 -7.74
CA VAL A 123 9.03 10.12 -7.00
C VAL A 123 10.26 10.03 -7.87
N SER A 124 10.80 11.17 -8.24
CA SER A 124 12.03 11.25 -9.01
C SER A 124 13.03 12.15 -8.32
N ARG A 125 14.30 11.72 -8.34
CA ARG A 125 15.45 12.50 -7.92
C ARG A 125 16.38 12.64 -9.09
N GLY A 126 16.81 13.86 -9.38
CA GLY A 126 17.80 14.16 -10.39
C GLY A 126 18.51 15.46 -10.09
N LEU A 127 19.65 15.66 -10.70
CA LEU A 127 20.42 16.92 -10.62
C LEU A 127 19.76 18.05 -11.42
N ILE A 128 18.79 17.72 -12.27
CA ILE A 128 18.04 18.68 -13.08
C ILE A 128 16.66 18.80 -12.46
N THR A 129 16.48 19.80 -11.64
CA THR A 129 15.15 20.23 -11.18
C THR A 129 14.58 21.22 -12.21
N ARG A 130 13.42 20.90 -12.70
CA ARG A 130 12.60 21.87 -13.41
C ARG A 130 11.76 22.64 -12.44
#